data_a20656239b2a85364aae3bd38d628d15
#
_entry.id   a20656239b2a85364aae3bd38d628d15
#
_cell.length_a   1.000
_cell.length_b   1.000
_cell.length_c   1.000
_cell.angle_alpha   90.00
_cell.angle_beta   90.00
_cell.angle_gamma   90.00
#
_symmetry.space_group_name_H-M   'P 1'
#
loop_
_entity.id
_entity.type
_entity.pdbx_description
1 polymer ?
#
loop_
_entity_poly.entity_id
_entity_poly.type
_entity_poly.pdbx_seq_one_letter_code
_entity_poly.pdbx_strand_id
1 'polypeptide(L)'
;MKCHDNFYGGLKMKIKALLAASVAGVMFAGSVLAGTLDDVRARGKLNCIINTGLAGFAAPDDKGNWQGFDVDFCKAVAAAVLGDANKVSYTTATGKTRFTKLAAGEGEILSRNTTWTFSRDVDLAQTFIGVNYYDGQGFMVPKKLGVKSAKELDGASVCIQTG
;
A
#
# COMPACT_ATOMS: atom_id res chain seq x y z
N MET A 1 -42.66 -63.56 16.20
CA MET A 1 -42.25 -63.39 14.80
C MET A 1 -42.78 -62.05 14.32
N LYS A 2 -41.99 -60.98 14.46
CA LYS A 2 -42.12 -59.67 13.79
C LYS A 2 -40.74 -59.09 13.63
N CYS A 3 -40.15 -59.26 12.48
CA CYS A 3 -38.97 -58.56 11.98
C CYS A 3 -39.40 -57.65 10.84
N HIS A 4 -38.64 -56.60 10.65
CA HIS A 4 -38.66 -55.60 9.61
C HIS A 4 -39.65 -54.43 9.78
N ASP A 5 -39.09 -53.28 10.15
CA ASP A 5 -39.35 -51.99 9.45
C ASP A 5 -38.62 -50.83 10.16
N ASN A 6 -37.26 -50.80 10.11
CA ASN A 6 -36.57 -49.59 10.55
C ASN A 6 -35.22 -49.31 9.84
N PHE A 7 -34.94 -49.97 8.71
CA PHE A 7 -33.66 -49.76 8.02
C PHE A 7 -33.66 -48.62 7.01
N TYR A 8 -34.83 -48.21 6.51
CA TYR A 8 -34.93 -47.19 5.46
C TYR A 8 -35.12 -45.75 5.96
N GLY A 9 -35.53 -45.56 7.22
CA GLY A 9 -35.71 -44.21 7.80
C GLY A 9 -34.40 -43.44 8.02
N GLY A 10 -33.34 -44.14 8.47
CA GLY A 10 -32.08 -43.54 8.77
C GLY A 10 -31.25 -43.12 7.53
N LEU A 11 -31.46 -43.82 6.42
CA LEU A 11 -30.76 -43.50 5.17
C LEU A 11 -31.29 -42.23 4.46
N LYS A 12 -32.61 -42.04 4.51
CA LYS A 12 -33.26 -40.86 3.94
C LYS A 12 -32.92 -39.55 4.69
N MET A 13 -32.72 -39.65 6.01
CA MET A 13 -32.34 -38.50 6.84
C MET A 13 -30.88 -38.10 6.63
N LYS A 14 -29.97 -39.07 6.43
CA LYS A 14 -28.54 -38.81 6.13
C LYS A 14 -28.33 -38.19 4.75
N ILE A 15 -29.14 -38.60 3.76
CA ILE A 15 -29.08 -38.04 2.40
C ILE A 15 -29.57 -36.59 2.38
N LYS A 16 -30.63 -36.26 3.11
CA LYS A 16 -31.14 -34.90 3.21
C LYS A 16 -30.17 -33.96 3.95
N ALA A 17 -29.48 -34.47 4.97
CA ALA A 17 -28.44 -33.70 5.67
C ALA A 17 -27.16 -33.47 4.82
N LEU A 18 -26.78 -34.45 4.00
CA LEU A 18 -25.67 -34.33 3.07
C LEU A 18 -25.97 -33.34 1.92
N LEU A 19 -27.19 -33.33 1.41
CA LEU A 19 -27.60 -32.36 0.38
C LEU A 19 -27.72 -30.93 0.92
N ALA A 20 -28.12 -30.74 2.18
CA ALA A 20 -28.17 -29.42 2.81
C ALA A 20 -26.75 -28.89 3.09
N ALA A 21 -25.79 -29.74 3.46
CA ALA A 21 -24.41 -29.35 3.67
C ALA A 21 -23.68 -28.97 2.37
N SER A 22 -24.02 -29.62 1.25
CA SER A 22 -23.40 -29.31 -0.05
C SER A 22 -23.93 -27.98 -0.64
N VAL A 23 -25.18 -27.60 -0.37
CA VAL A 23 -25.73 -26.30 -0.81
C VAL A 23 -25.16 -25.14 0.02
N ALA A 24 -24.92 -25.32 1.33
CA ALA A 24 -24.28 -24.31 2.16
C ALA A 24 -22.80 -24.09 1.79
N GLY A 25 -22.08 -25.11 1.33
CA GLY A 25 -20.68 -25.01 0.88
C GLY A 25 -20.51 -24.22 -0.42
N VAL A 26 -21.48 -24.25 -1.31
CA VAL A 26 -21.42 -23.52 -2.60
C VAL A 26 -21.69 -22.03 -2.43
N MET A 27 -22.43 -21.59 -1.41
CA MET A 27 -22.64 -20.16 -1.16
C MET A 27 -21.44 -19.43 -0.56
N PHE A 28 -20.43 -20.15 -0.03
CA PHE A 28 -19.18 -19.54 0.46
C PHE A 28 -18.05 -19.45 -0.58
N ALA A 29 -18.22 -20.08 -1.74
CA ALA A 29 -17.20 -20.08 -2.80
C ALA A 29 -17.24 -18.82 -3.71
N GLY A 30 -18.08 -17.85 -3.39
CA GLY A 30 -18.28 -16.63 -4.18
C GLY A 30 -17.54 -15.40 -3.66
N SER A 31 -16.47 -15.54 -2.89
CA SER A 31 -15.54 -14.41 -2.65
C SER A 31 -14.77 -14.14 -3.94
N VAL A 32 -15.43 -13.46 -4.88
CA VAL A 32 -14.74 -12.82 -5.99
C VAL A 32 -13.60 -12.02 -5.35
N LEU A 33 -12.37 -12.31 -5.76
CA LEU A 33 -11.22 -11.47 -5.47
C LEU A 33 -11.49 -10.10 -6.11
N ALA A 34 -12.17 -9.22 -5.37
CA ALA A 34 -12.28 -7.83 -5.76
C ALA A 34 -10.84 -7.30 -5.85
N GLY A 35 -10.47 -6.76 -7.01
CA GLY A 35 -9.14 -6.19 -7.18
C GLY A 35 -9.04 -4.89 -6.37
N THR A 36 -7.84 -4.50 -6.00
CA THR A 36 -7.57 -3.24 -5.26
C THR A 36 -8.33 -2.04 -5.84
N LEU A 37 -8.47 -1.98 -7.17
CA LEU A 37 -9.21 -0.93 -7.85
C LEU A 37 -10.71 -0.94 -7.52
N ASP A 38 -11.30 -2.13 -7.45
CA ASP A 38 -12.72 -2.28 -7.13
C ASP A 38 -12.99 -1.90 -5.67
N ASP A 39 -12.07 -2.23 -4.76
CA ASP A 39 -12.14 -1.84 -3.35
C ASP A 39 -12.04 -0.31 -3.19
N VAL A 40 -11.13 0.34 -3.92
CA VAL A 40 -10.99 1.80 -3.95
C VAL A 40 -12.28 2.46 -4.46
N ARG A 41 -12.86 1.94 -5.54
CA ARG A 41 -14.11 2.45 -6.13
C ARG A 41 -15.29 2.24 -5.19
N ALA A 42 -15.42 1.07 -4.58
CA ALA A 42 -16.49 0.76 -3.65
C ALA A 42 -16.42 1.64 -2.39
N ARG A 43 -15.21 1.90 -1.88
CA ARG A 43 -14.97 2.80 -0.76
C ARG A 43 -15.14 4.28 -1.14
N GLY A 44 -14.96 4.62 -2.41
CA GLY A 44 -15.03 5.99 -2.93
C GLY A 44 -13.88 6.88 -2.48
N LYS A 45 -12.75 6.32 -2.06
CA LYS A 45 -11.58 7.04 -1.54
C LYS A 45 -10.30 6.27 -1.78
N LEU A 46 -9.24 6.95 -2.25
CA LEU A 46 -7.89 6.42 -2.39
C LEU A 46 -7.10 6.64 -1.09
N ASN A 47 -6.48 5.61 -0.53
CA ASN A 47 -5.52 5.76 0.56
C ASN A 47 -4.12 5.86 -0.03
N CYS A 48 -3.43 6.96 0.25
CA CYS A 48 -2.10 7.24 -0.27
C CYS A 48 -1.10 7.41 0.88
N ILE A 49 0.01 6.66 0.82
CA ILE A 49 1.09 6.75 1.79
C ILE A 49 2.08 7.81 1.30
N ILE A 50 2.33 8.83 2.15
CA ILE A 50 3.18 9.97 1.84
C ILE A 50 4.28 10.15 2.89
N ASN A 51 5.19 11.10 2.68
CA ASN A 51 6.24 11.45 3.65
C ASN A 51 5.63 12.10 4.91
N THR A 52 6.35 12.03 6.03
CA THR A 52 5.97 12.66 7.31
C THR A 52 6.14 14.18 7.32
N GLY A 53 6.82 14.75 6.31
CA GLY A 53 7.07 16.18 6.17
C GLY A 53 8.35 16.41 5.35
N LEU A 54 8.20 16.64 4.05
CA LEU A 54 9.29 16.99 3.13
C LEU A 54 8.82 18.16 2.26
N ALA A 55 9.37 19.34 2.51
CA ALA A 55 8.97 20.56 1.79
C ALA A 55 9.08 20.39 0.27
N GLY A 56 8.07 20.83 -0.47
CA GLY A 56 7.95 20.68 -1.92
C GLY A 56 7.40 19.33 -2.37
N PHE A 57 7.49 18.27 -1.58
CA PHE A 57 7.01 16.91 -1.93
C PHE A 57 5.75 16.52 -1.15
N ALA A 58 5.81 16.43 0.16
CA ALA A 58 4.65 16.21 1.02
C ALA A 58 4.89 16.91 2.36
N ALA A 59 4.23 18.02 2.59
CA ALA A 59 4.27 18.75 3.84
C ALA A 59 2.92 19.41 4.11
N PRO A 60 2.50 19.57 5.37
CA PRO A 60 1.31 20.32 5.69
C PRO A 60 1.54 21.82 5.45
N ASP A 61 0.51 22.53 5.01
CA ASP A 61 0.46 23.99 5.02
C ASP A 61 0.16 24.52 6.44
N ASP A 62 0.08 25.85 6.57
CA ASP A 62 -0.24 26.52 7.85
C ASP A 62 -1.63 26.16 8.40
N LYS A 63 -2.50 25.58 7.58
CA LYS A 63 -3.84 25.11 7.95
C LYS A 63 -3.90 23.61 8.19
N GLY A 64 -2.77 22.92 8.05
CA GLY A 64 -2.66 21.46 8.19
C GLY A 64 -3.05 20.65 6.95
N ASN A 65 -3.31 21.29 5.81
CA ASN A 65 -3.60 20.57 4.57
C ASN A 65 -2.32 20.09 3.92
N TRP A 66 -2.31 18.85 3.46
CA TRP A 66 -1.18 18.27 2.75
C TRP A 66 -1.03 18.88 1.35
N GLN A 67 0.21 19.25 1.00
CA GLN A 67 0.56 19.83 -0.29
C GLN A 67 1.95 19.36 -0.75
N GLY A 68 2.20 19.47 -2.06
CA GLY A 68 3.46 19.17 -2.70
C GLY A 68 3.35 18.05 -3.75
N PHE A 69 4.45 17.79 -4.43
CA PHE A 69 4.53 16.93 -5.61
C PHE A 69 3.96 15.51 -5.39
N ASP A 70 4.34 14.86 -4.28
CA ASP A 70 3.86 13.53 -3.93
C ASP A 70 2.34 13.51 -3.64
N VAL A 71 1.86 14.60 -3.01
CA VAL A 71 0.43 14.79 -2.70
C VAL A 71 -0.38 15.01 -3.99
N ASP A 72 0.15 15.80 -4.91
CA ASP A 72 -0.52 16.07 -6.18
C ASP A 72 -0.56 14.85 -7.09
N PHE A 73 0.44 13.98 -7.02
CA PHE A 73 0.40 12.68 -7.68
C PHE A 73 -0.75 11.80 -7.13
N CYS A 74 -0.91 11.72 -5.81
CA CYS A 74 -2.05 11.01 -5.21
C CYS A 74 -3.40 11.58 -5.66
N LYS A 75 -3.52 12.91 -5.74
CA LYS A 75 -4.72 13.58 -6.25
C LYS A 75 -4.99 13.27 -7.72
N ALA A 76 -3.94 13.22 -8.54
CA ALA A 76 -4.07 12.86 -9.95
C ALA A 76 -4.59 11.43 -10.13
N VAL A 77 -4.08 10.48 -9.34
CA VAL A 77 -4.59 9.10 -9.36
C VAL A 77 -6.03 9.03 -8.86
N ALA A 78 -6.40 9.74 -7.80
CA ALA A 78 -7.78 9.79 -7.32
C ALA A 78 -8.73 10.38 -8.38
N ALA A 79 -8.31 11.43 -9.06
CA ALA A 79 -9.08 12.01 -10.17
C ALA A 79 -9.29 10.99 -11.30
N ALA A 80 -8.26 10.23 -11.67
CA ALA A 80 -8.35 9.23 -12.72
C ALA A 80 -9.25 8.03 -12.34
N VAL A 81 -9.20 7.58 -11.08
CA VAL A 81 -9.88 6.37 -10.61
C VAL A 81 -11.31 6.65 -10.13
N LEU A 82 -11.52 7.80 -9.46
CA LEU A 82 -12.76 8.17 -8.76
C LEU A 82 -13.44 9.41 -9.35
N GLY A 83 -12.85 10.04 -10.36
CA GLY A 83 -13.38 11.27 -10.98
C GLY A 83 -13.25 12.52 -10.11
N ASP A 84 -12.53 12.46 -8.98
CA ASP A 84 -12.40 13.58 -8.04
C ASP A 84 -11.04 13.54 -7.33
N ALA A 85 -10.23 14.58 -7.52
CA ALA A 85 -8.91 14.73 -6.92
C ALA A 85 -8.93 14.85 -5.38
N ASN A 86 -10.05 15.21 -4.80
CA ASN A 86 -10.18 15.38 -3.35
C ASN A 86 -10.50 14.07 -2.62
N LYS A 87 -10.82 13.01 -3.35
CA LYS A 87 -11.11 11.69 -2.78
C LYS A 87 -9.85 10.93 -2.38
N VAL A 88 -8.96 11.56 -1.62
CA VAL A 88 -7.72 10.99 -1.10
C VAL A 88 -7.69 11.03 0.42
N SER A 89 -7.20 9.96 1.03
CA SER A 89 -6.81 9.90 2.44
C SER A 89 -5.30 9.72 2.52
N TYR A 90 -4.64 10.46 3.38
CA TYR A 90 -3.19 10.39 3.51
C TYR A 90 -2.78 9.65 4.78
N THR A 91 -1.87 8.68 4.63
CA THR A 91 -1.17 8.01 5.72
C THR A 91 0.31 8.39 5.64
N THR A 92 0.88 8.90 6.73
CA THR A 92 2.30 9.25 6.73
C THR A 92 3.18 8.05 7.04
N ALA A 93 4.35 7.99 6.41
CA ALA A 93 5.37 6.96 6.68
C ALA A 93 6.77 7.53 6.68
N THR A 94 7.63 7.01 7.54
CA THR A 94 9.08 7.28 7.54
C THR A 94 9.79 6.44 6.45
N GLY A 95 11.09 6.69 6.23
CA GLY A 95 11.91 5.81 5.38
C GLY A 95 11.89 4.36 5.82
N LYS A 96 11.85 4.12 7.13
CA LYS A 96 11.85 2.77 7.72
C LYS A 96 10.50 2.06 7.61
N THR A 97 9.38 2.77 7.69
CA THR A 97 8.04 2.15 7.82
C THR A 97 7.23 2.11 6.52
N ARG A 98 7.66 2.80 5.46
CA ARG A 98 6.88 2.97 4.23
C ARG A 98 6.48 1.65 3.55
N PHE A 99 7.41 0.72 3.42
CA PHE A 99 7.15 -0.56 2.75
C PHE A 99 6.29 -1.50 3.63
N THR A 100 6.53 -1.52 4.94
CA THR A 100 5.72 -2.30 5.87
C THR A 100 4.27 -1.82 5.89
N LYS A 101 4.05 -0.50 5.85
CA LYS A 101 2.70 0.08 5.78
C LYS A 101 2.01 -0.23 4.46
N LEU A 102 2.73 -0.17 3.34
CA LEU A 102 2.17 -0.57 2.04
C LEU A 102 1.81 -2.05 2.02
N ALA A 103 2.71 -2.93 2.50
CA ALA A 103 2.45 -4.36 2.61
C ALA A 103 1.29 -4.70 3.56
N ALA A 104 1.09 -3.90 4.59
CA ALA A 104 -0.04 -4.04 5.53
C ALA A 104 -1.38 -3.51 4.97
N GLY A 105 -1.38 -2.93 3.77
CA GLY A 105 -2.59 -2.37 3.16
C GLY A 105 -3.06 -1.05 3.79
N GLU A 106 -2.17 -0.32 4.49
CA GLU A 106 -2.50 1.01 5.03
C GLU A 106 -2.68 2.07 3.93
N GLY A 107 -2.35 1.73 2.69
CA GLY A 107 -2.59 2.52 1.49
C GLY A 107 -2.42 1.66 0.24
N GLU A 108 -3.07 2.05 -0.84
CA GLU A 108 -2.97 1.39 -2.14
C GLU A 108 -1.76 1.89 -2.93
N ILE A 109 -1.32 3.10 -2.63
CA ILE A 109 -0.19 3.75 -3.31
C ILE A 109 0.78 4.33 -2.28
N LEU A 110 2.06 4.15 -2.55
CA LEU A 110 3.16 4.82 -1.87
C LEU A 110 3.71 5.89 -2.79
N SER A 111 3.38 7.16 -2.54
CA SER A 111 3.89 8.33 -3.26
C SER A 111 4.79 9.14 -2.33
N ARG A 112 6.10 8.90 -2.44
CA ARG A 112 7.12 9.62 -1.67
C ARG A 112 8.50 9.40 -2.28
N ASN A 113 9.53 10.09 -1.75
CA ASN A 113 10.93 9.94 -2.14
C ASN A 113 11.43 8.48 -1.91
N THR A 114 11.11 7.61 -2.86
CA THR A 114 11.42 6.18 -2.81
C THR A 114 12.15 5.76 -4.07
N THR A 115 13.43 5.48 -3.97
CA THR A 115 14.24 5.05 -5.09
C THR A 115 13.83 3.66 -5.55
N TRP A 116 13.61 3.47 -6.85
CA TRP A 116 13.43 2.15 -7.45
C TRP A 116 14.79 1.42 -7.46
N THR A 117 14.87 0.33 -6.73
CA THR A 117 16.04 -0.55 -6.71
C THR A 117 15.60 -1.99 -6.92
N PHE A 118 16.50 -2.83 -7.43
CA PHE A 118 16.23 -4.24 -7.67
C PHE A 118 15.75 -4.95 -6.39
N SER A 119 16.42 -4.74 -5.26
CA SER A 119 16.04 -5.37 -4.00
C SER A 119 14.65 -4.94 -3.51
N ARG A 120 14.27 -3.67 -3.70
CA ARG A 120 12.95 -3.19 -3.29
C ARG A 120 11.84 -3.75 -4.18
N ASP A 121 12.10 -3.91 -5.46
CA ASP A 121 11.13 -4.45 -6.41
C ASP A 121 10.95 -5.96 -6.22
N VAL A 122 12.04 -6.71 -6.07
CA VAL A 122 12.04 -8.17 -6.01
C VAL A 122 11.85 -8.70 -4.59
N ASP A 123 12.70 -8.24 -3.63
CA ASP A 123 12.73 -8.85 -2.28
C ASP A 123 11.57 -8.39 -1.41
N LEU A 124 11.06 -7.16 -1.62
CA LEU A 124 9.94 -6.63 -0.86
C LEU A 124 8.58 -6.88 -1.49
N ALA A 125 8.54 -7.56 -2.63
CA ALA A 125 7.31 -7.84 -3.40
C ALA A 125 6.45 -6.58 -3.63
N GLN A 126 7.11 -5.43 -3.90
CA GLN A 126 6.45 -4.17 -4.19
C GLN A 126 6.53 -3.90 -5.69
N THR A 127 5.42 -3.48 -6.29
CA THR A 127 5.41 -3.12 -7.70
C THR A 127 5.68 -1.63 -7.87
N PHE A 128 6.79 -1.29 -8.50
CA PHE A 128 7.05 0.08 -8.93
C PHE A 128 6.31 0.36 -10.24
N ILE A 129 5.40 1.32 -10.22
CA ILE A 129 4.55 1.64 -11.37
C ILE A 129 5.13 2.72 -12.28
N GLY A 130 6.17 3.41 -11.83
CA GLY A 130 6.84 4.44 -12.63
C GLY A 130 7.78 5.32 -11.80
N VAL A 131 8.61 6.05 -12.51
CA VAL A 131 9.48 7.12 -11.97
C VAL A 131 8.84 8.44 -12.34
N ASN A 132 8.44 9.20 -11.34
CA ASN A 132 7.82 10.53 -11.51
C ASN A 132 8.77 11.68 -11.20
N TYR A 133 9.94 11.41 -10.60
CA TYR A 133 10.97 12.39 -10.29
C TYR A 133 12.36 11.75 -10.38
N TYR A 134 13.28 12.39 -11.09
CA TYR A 134 14.68 12.00 -11.14
C TYR A 134 15.47 12.80 -10.11
N ASP A 135 16.09 12.11 -9.18
CA ASP A 135 16.81 12.68 -8.06
C ASP A 135 18.29 12.29 -8.13
N GLY A 136 19.09 12.90 -7.28
CA GLY A 136 20.51 12.61 -7.12
C GLY A 136 20.91 12.70 -5.66
N GLN A 137 22.01 12.07 -5.32
CA GLN A 137 22.56 12.08 -3.97
C GLN A 137 23.74 13.04 -3.89
N GLY A 138 23.74 13.88 -2.85
CA GLY A 138 24.82 14.83 -2.60
C GLY A 138 25.15 14.93 -1.12
N PHE A 139 26.26 15.57 -0.80
CA PHE A 139 26.68 15.84 0.57
C PHE A 139 26.42 17.30 0.92
N MET A 140 25.72 17.53 2.01
CA MET A 140 25.59 18.85 2.62
C MET A 140 26.59 19.00 3.75
N VAL A 141 27.46 19.98 3.61
CA VAL A 141 28.53 20.23 4.57
C VAL A 141 28.50 21.68 5.05
N PRO A 142 29.01 21.98 6.26
CA PRO A 142 29.19 23.35 6.70
C PRO A 142 30.13 24.11 5.77
N LYS A 143 29.78 25.33 5.37
CA LYS A 143 30.62 26.18 4.47
C LYS A 143 32.06 26.36 4.98
N LYS A 144 32.25 26.39 6.30
CA LYS A 144 33.58 26.55 6.93
C LYS A 144 34.55 25.41 6.66
N LEU A 145 34.06 24.21 6.25
CA LEU A 145 34.91 23.09 5.86
C LEU A 145 35.66 23.35 4.53
N GLY A 146 35.10 24.20 3.66
CA GLY A 146 35.74 24.58 2.40
C GLY A 146 35.85 23.47 1.36
N VAL A 147 35.33 22.25 1.64
CA VAL A 147 35.36 21.09 0.72
C VAL A 147 34.48 21.33 -0.50
N LYS A 148 34.97 20.91 -1.65
CA LYS A 148 34.30 21.09 -2.95
C LYS A 148 33.91 19.75 -3.61
N SER A 149 34.41 18.64 -3.07
CA SER A 149 34.20 17.30 -3.62
C SER A 149 33.98 16.28 -2.52
N ALA A 150 33.15 15.27 -2.79
CA ALA A 150 32.98 14.11 -1.91
C ALA A 150 34.29 13.37 -1.61
N LYS A 151 35.29 13.45 -2.53
CA LYS A 151 36.61 12.85 -2.35
C LYS A 151 37.42 13.48 -1.22
N GLU A 152 37.07 14.70 -0.82
CA GLU A 152 37.73 15.42 0.27
C GLU A 152 37.11 15.12 1.65
N LEU A 153 36.09 14.22 1.69
CA LEU A 153 35.39 13.80 2.90
C LEU A 153 35.88 12.45 3.45
N ASP A 154 37.08 12.00 3.03
CA ASP A 154 37.63 10.75 3.53
C ASP A 154 37.81 10.79 5.05
N GLY A 155 37.33 9.73 5.75
CA GLY A 155 37.30 9.64 7.21
C GLY A 155 36.23 10.49 7.91
N ALA A 156 35.40 11.24 7.19
CA ALA A 156 34.33 12.03 7.80
C ALA A 156 33.15 11.18 8.25
N SER A 157 32.54 11.55 9.38
CA SER A 157 31.24 10.97 9.81
C SER A 157 30.12 11.58 9.02
N VAL A 158 29.29 10.73 8.38
CA VAL A 158 28.17 11.14 7.55
C VAL A 158 26.84 10.74 8.21
N CYS A 159 25.95 11.71 8.38
CA CYS A 159 24.58 11.44 8.83
C CYS A 159 23.70 11.02 7.64
N ILE A 160 22.96 9.95 7.81
CA ILE A 160 22.04 9.44 6.81
C ILE A 160 20.65 9.20 7.41
N GLN A 161 19.63 9.19 6.56
CA GLN A 161 18.30 8.77 6.95
C GLN A 161 18.26 7.24 7.08
N THR A 162 17.67 6.73 8.17
CA THR A 162 17.45 5.30 8.36
C THR A 162 16.32 4.81 7.44
N GLY A 163 16.54 3.72 6.68
CA GLY A 163 15.53 3.02 5.88
C GLY A 163 15.77 2.95 4.40
#